data_54cd31d5921359675965c853d18e8e43
#
_entry.id   54cd31d5921359675965c853d18e8e43
#
_cell.length_a   1.000
_cell.length_b   1.000
_cell.length_c   1.000
_cell.angle_alpha   90.00
_cell.angle_beta   90.00
_cell.angle_gamma   90.00
#
_symmetry.space_group_name_H-M   'P 1'
#
loop_
_entity.id
_entity.type
_entity.pdbx_description
1 polymer ?
#
loop_
_entity_poly.entity_id
_entity_poly.type
_entity_poly.pdbx_seq_one_letter_code
_entity_poly.pdbx_strand_id
1 'polypeptide(L)'
;MSESEVAGQRYRVGYALQGKKVESFIQPSLLDHAKQHSIDLVQIDPTAPLQQQGPFHCIIHKLHTQHWKNLLQQFSSKHPNTVIIDPPELVDRLHNRVSMLDAVTHLQFSLENATIGVPKQVVVNEPKSFDLHKFEEEQGLRFPVIAKPLAADGGAGSHELCLVFDEEGLHALSVPMVLQEFVNHGGVVFKIYVAGQRVNCVKRKSLGDITEEKLKVLRGSLPFSRVSSLGVEDEGGGAVEDAEMPPQSLVGELARGLREALGLNLFNVDVIRDGKEPTRYLVIDINYFPGYAKLPSYEPFITDFLLDIVRSKTA
;
A
#
# COMPACT_ATOMS: atom_id res chain seq x y z
N MET A 1 15.77 9.54 36.49
CA MET A 1 16.82 9.99 35.54
C MET A 1 16.52 11.43 35.18
N SER A 2 17.49 12.32 35.30
CA SER A 2 17.26 13.76 35.09
C SER A 2 17.13 14.08 33.59
N GLU A 3 16.34 15.09 33.23
CA GLU A 3 16.16 15.60 31.86
C GLU A 3 17.50 15.92 31.13
N SER A 4 18.58 16.08 31.85
CA SER A 4 19.93 16.36 31.32
C SER A 4 20.63 15.12 30.70
N GLU A 5 20.22 13.89 31.02
CA GLU A 5 20.83 12.64 30.46
C GLU A 5 20.23 12.25 29.09
N VAL A 6 19.07 12.80 28.72
CA VAL A 6 18.39 12.49 27.44
C VAL A 6 18.96 13.32 26.27
N ALA A 7 19.64 14.42 26.55
CA ALA A 7 20.11 15.38 25.54
C ALA A 7 21.33 14.94 24.69
N GLY A 8 21.91 13.75 24.95
CA GLY A 8 23.13 13.26 24.29
C GLY A 8 23.01 11.96 23.49
N GLN A 9 21.90 11.22 23.61
CA GLN A 9 21.80 9.91 22.98
C GLN A 9 21.45 10.03 21.50
N ARG A 10 22.31 9.49 20.64
CA ARG A 10 22.06 9.37 19.19
C ARG A 10 21.64 7.95 18.84
N TYR A 11 20.67 7.85 17.95
CA TYR A 11 20.10 6.58 17.49
C TYR A 11 20.59 6.26 16.07
N ARG A 12 21.14 5.09 15.86
CA ARG A 12 21.51 4.60 14.53
C ARG A 12 20.38 3.75 13.95
N VAL A 13 19.84 4.17 12.82
CA VAL A 13 18.81 3.46 12.08
C VAL A 13 19.42 2.99 10.76
N GLY A 14 19.55 1.67 10.61
CA GLY A 14 20.01 1.08 9.36
C GLY A 14 18.90 1.06 8.32
N TYR A 15 19.22 1.30 7.04
CA TYR A 15 18.27 1.10 5.96
C TYR A 15 18.82 0.23 4.85
N ALA A 16 18.02 -0.77 4.40
CA ALA A 16 18.31 -1.67 3.29
C ALA A 16 17.20 -1.59 2.25
N LEU A 17 17.41 -0.78 1.23
CA LEU A 17 16.43 -0.43 0.21
C LEU A 17 17.02 -0.65 -1.20
N GLN A 18 16.17 -0.92 -2.19
CA GLN A 18 16.59 -0.93 -3.60
C GLN A 18 16.99 0.48 -4.07
N GLY A 19 17.90 0.60 -5.04
CA GLY A 19 18.46 1.87 -5.50
C GLY A 19 17.41 2.96 -5.77
N LYS A 20 16.41 2.67 -6.61
CA LYS A 20 15.30 3.61 -6.87
C LYS A 20 14.55 4.03 -5.60
N LYS A 21 14.44 3.14 -4.61
CA LYS A 21 13.79 3.46 -3.35
C LYS A 21 14.69 4.32 -2.46
N VAL A 22 16.00 4.08 -2.47
CA VAL A 22 16.97 4.96 -1.79
C VAL A 22 16.84 6.38 -2.33
N GLU A 23 16.94 6.56 -3.65
CA GLU A 23 16.86 7.86 -4.31
C GLU A 23 15.56 8.61 -3.99
N SER A 24 14.43 7.89 -3.96
CA SER A 24 13.12 8.51 -3.75
C SER A 24 12.74 8.74 -2.30
N PHE A 25 13.37 8.04 -1.34
CA PHE A 25 13.01 8.10 0.07
C PHE A 25 14.09 8.70 0.97
N ILE A 26 15.36 8.35 0.76
CA ILE A 26 16.49 8.88 1.54
C ILE A 26 16.98 10.18 0.88
N GLN A 27 16.14 11.20 0.93
CA GLN A 27 16.48 12.52 0.38
C GLN A 27 17.33 13.32 1.38
N PRO A 28 18.13 14.31 0.92
CA PRO A 28 18.92 15.16 1.80
C PRO A 28 18.09 15.82 2.91
N SER A 29 16.87 16.26 2.60
CA SER A 29 15.94 16.83 3.57
C SER A 29 15.59 15.88 4.72
N LEU A 30 15.36 14.59 4.42
CA LEU A 30 15.13 13.58 5.46
C LEU A 30 16.38 13.32 6.29
N LEU A 31 17.55 13.22 5.66
CA LEU A 31 18.82 13.01 6.38
C LEU A 31 19.11 14.16 7.35
N ASP A 32 18.94 15.40 6.91
CA ASP A 32 19.14 16.59 7.74
C ASP A 32 18.13 16.66 8.88
N HIS A 33 16.85 16.42 8.58
CA HIS A 33 15.81 16.43 9.60
C HIS A 33 16.02 15.34 10.65
N ALA A 34 16.33 14.11 10.23
CA ALA A 34 16.63 12.99 11.13
C ALA A 34 17.85 13.31 12.03
N LYS A 35 18.91 13.87 11.45
CA LYS A 35 20.13 14.25 12.17
C LYS A 35 19.87 15.31 13.24
N GLN A 36 19.02 16.31 12.94
CA GLN A 36 18.59 17.33 13.91
C GLN A 36 17.84 16.73 15.10
N HIS A 37 17.15 15.58 14.86
CA HIS A 37 16.42 14.83 15.89
C HIS A 37 17.21 13.65 16.46
N SER A 38 18.54 13.70 16.40
CA SER A 38 19.44 12.69 16.95
C SER A 38 19.32 11.29 16.33
N ILE A 39 18.88 11.19 15.08
CA ILE A 39 18.85 9.95 14.30
C ILE A 39 19.90 10.00 13.21
N ASP A 40 20.77 8.99 13.16
CA ASP A 40 21.69 8.74 12.06
C ASP A 40 21.12 7.64 11.17
N LEU A 41 20.71 7.99 9.94
CA LEU A 41 20.28 7.04 8.91
C LEU A 41 21.53 6.49 8.20
N VAL A 42 21.75 5.17 8.31
CA VAL A 42 22.94 4.49 7.83
C VAL A 42 22.56 3.46 6.78
N GLN A 43 23.15 3.55 5.60
CA GLN A 43 22.93 2.56 4.55
C GLN A 43 23.55 1.22 4.93
N ILE A 44 22.80 0.15 4.76
CA ILE A 44 23.23 -1.22 4.94
C ILE A 44 23.60 -1.80 3.57
N ASP A 45 24.79 -2.40 3.47
CA ASP A 45 25.19 -3.21 2.32
C ASP A 45 24.61 -4.63 2.50
N PRO A 46 23.64 -5.06 1.67
CA PRO A 46 23.06 -6.40 1.79
C PRO A 46 23.99 -7.53 1.33
N THR A 47 25.14 -7.21 0.75
CA THR A 47 26.14 -8.20 0.31
C THR A 47 27.21 -8.48 1.36
N ALA A 48 27.34 -7.60 2.36
CA ALA A 48 28.29 -7.73 3.46
C ALA A 48 27.63 -8.29 4.74
N PRO A 49 28.40 -8.93 5.64
CA PRO A 49 27.87 -9.44 6.90
C PRO A 49 27.20 -8.34 7.75
N LEU A 50 25.90 -8.47 8.00
CA LEU A 50 25.12 -7.46 8.70
C LEU A 50 25.63 -7.19 10.14
N GLN A 51 26.20 -8.21 10.80
CA GLN A 51 26.76 -8.08 12.16
C GLN A 51 27.94 -7.12 12.26
N GLN A 52 28.65 -6.87 11.13
CA GLN A 52 29.82 -5.99 11.09
C GLN A 52 29.46 -4.54 10.78
N GLN A 53 28.20 -4.26 10.42
CA GLN A 53 27.74 -2.93 10.01
C GLN A 53 27.06 -2.13 11.14
N GLY A 54 26.67 -2.83 12.22
CA GLY A 54 26.04 -2.25 13.40
C GLY A 54 27.00 -1.55 14.37
N PRO A 55 26.54 -1.22 15.58
CA PRO A 55 25.22 -1.53 16.10
C PRO A 55 24.10 -0.69 15.50
N PHE A 56 22.88 -1.23 15.45
CA PHE A 56 21.68 -0.51 15.05
C PHE A 56 20.62 -0.60 16.15
N HIS A 57 19.90 0.50 16.39
CA HIS A 57 18.72 0.52 17.26
C HIS A 57 17.48 0.02 16.49
N CYS A 58 17.42 0.32 15.19
CA CYS A 58 16.35 -0.09 14.30
C CYS A 58 16.89 -0.35 12.89
N ILE A 59 16.28 -1.27 12.17
CA ILE A 59 16.54 -1.51 10.74
C ILE A 59 15.23 -1.40 9.99
N ILE A 60 15.18 -0.54 8.98
CA ILE A 60 14.09 -0.45 7.99
C ILE A 60 14.55 -1.07 6.67
N HIS A 61 13.66 -1.82 6.00
CA HIS A 61 14.05 -2.47 4.74
C HIS A 61 12.90 -2.62 3.76
N LYS A 62 13.25 -2.77 2.48
CA LYS A 62 12.35 -3.19 1.40
C LYS A 62 13.11 -4.07 0.40
N LEU A 63 13.71 -5.14 0.92
CA LEU A 63 14.36 -6.18 0.13
C LEU A 63 13.64 -7.51 0.38
N HIS A 64 13.36 -8.26 -0.69
CA HIS A 64 12.51 -9.46 -0.61
C HIS A 64 13.26 -10.77 -0.91
N THR A 65 14.60 -10.70 -1.14
CA THR A 65 15.42 -11.88 -1.45
C THR A 65 15.52 -12.83 -0.25
N GLN A 66 15.54 -14.14 -0.50
CA GLN A 66 15.71 -15.12 0.57
C GLN A 66 17.03 -14.92 1.32
N HIS A 67 18.09 -14.49 0.61
CA HIS A 67 19.36 -14.16 1.23
C HIS A 67 19.19 -13.06 2.31
N TRP A 68 18.50 -11.97 1.98
CA TRP A 68 18.25 -10.88 2.91
C TRP A 68 17.41 -11.33 4.12
N LYS A 69 16.36 -12.12 3.90
CA LYS A 69 15.55 -12.69 4.99
C LYS A 69 16.40 -13.50 5.97
N ASN A 70 17.30 -14.34 5.43
CA ASN A 70 18.22 -15.14 6.25
C ASN A 70 19.21 -14.26 7.05
N LEU A 71 19.73 -13.19 6.42
CA LEU A 71 20.61 -12.22 7.12
C LEU A 71 19.91 -11.53 8.27
N LEU A 72 18.67 -11.06 8.06
CA LEU A 72 17.87 -10.43 9.11
C LEU A 72 17.56 -11.40 10.25
N GLN A 73 17.18 -12.64 9.95
CA GLN A 73 16.89 -13.66 10.96
C GLN A 73 18.12 -13.97 11.81
N GLN A 74 19.29 -14.14 11.20
CA GLN A 74 20.55 -14.35 11.92
C GLN A 74 20.96 -13.14 12.74
N PHE A 75 20.71 -11.94 12.24
CA PHE A 75 20.99 -10.70 12.95
C PHE A 75 20.09 -10.55 14.17
N SER A 76 18.77 -10.71 14.01
CA SER A 76 17.79 -10.61 15.09
C SER A 76 18.05 -11.59 16.23
N SER A 77 18.50 -12.82 15.91
CA SER A 77 18.85 -13.82 16.92
C SER A 77 20.00 -13.38 17.85
N LYS A 78 20.95 -12.60 17.30
CA LYS A 78 22.12 -12.10 18.04
C LYS A 78 21.92 -10.71 18.65
N HIS A 79 20.98 -9.94 18.11
CA HIS A 79 20.68 -8.57 18.49
C HIS A 79 19.19 -8.38 18.78
N PRO A 80 18.65 -9.03 19.86
CA PRO A 80 17.20 -9.01 20.14
C PRO A 80 16.66 -7.63 20.50
N ASN A 81 17.53 -6.69 20.84
CA ASN A 81 17.16 -5.30 21.14
C ASN A 81 17.02 -4.42 19.87
N THR A 82 17.52 -4.86 18.71
CA THR A 82 17.34 -4.13 17.46
C THR A 82 15.95 -4.40 16.89
N VAL A 83 15.20 -3.35 16.61
CA VAL A 83 13.87 -3.47 16.03
C VAL A 83 13.99 -3.61 14.50
N ILE A 84 13.42 -4.67 13.95
CA ILE A 84 13.30 -4.84 12.48
C ILE A 84 11.94 -4.33 12.02
N ILE A 85 11.93 -3.44 11.07
CA ILE A 85 10.72 -2.84 10.49
C ILE A 85 10.67 -3.09 8.98
N ASP A 86 9.76 -3.91 8.55
CA ASP A 86 8.83 -4.80 9.29
C ASP A 86 9.31 -6.24 9.09
N PRO A 87 8.84 -7.22 9.90
CA PRO A 87 9.25 -8.62 9.72
C PRO A 87 8.94 -9.13 8.31
N PRO A 88 9.92 -9.74 7.59
CA PRO A 88 9.75 -10.14 6.20
C PRO A 88 8.57 -11.10 5.96
N GLU A 89 8.29 -11.98 6.90
CA GLU A 89 7.18 -12.93 6.85
C GLU A 89 5.81 -12.26 6.89
N LEU A 90 5.70 -11.11 7.54
CA LEU A 90 4.47 -10.32 7.56
C LEU A 90 4.32 -9.51 6.27
N VAL A 91 5.42 -9.01 5.72
CA VAL A 91 5.44 -8.29 4.44
C VAL A 91 5.00 -9.20 3.29
N ASP A 92 5.39 -10.48 3.31
CA ASP A 92 5.05 -11.46 2.28
C ASP A 92 3.53 -11.62 2.10
N ARG A 93 2.72 -11.37 3.14
CA ARG A 93 1.25 -11.40 3.06
C ARG A 93 0.68 -10.39 2.08
N LEU A 94 1.41 -9.30 1.80
CA LEU A 94 1.01 -8.28 0.82
C LEU A 94 1.46 -8.62 -0.61
N HIS A 95 2.20 -9.71 -0.83
CA HIS A 95 2.68 -10.09 -2.16
C HIS A 95 1.64 -10.88 -2.99
N ASN A 96 0.46 -11.13 -2.43
CA ASN A 96 -0.66 -11.75 -3.13
C ASN A 96 -1.91 -10.88 -2.95
N ARG A 97 -2.60 -10.59 -4.05
CA ARG A 97 -3.74 -9.64 -4.05
C ARG A 97 -4.95 -10.12 -3.27
N VAL A 98 -5.11 -11.43 -3.09
CA VAL A 98 -6.19 -12.00 -2.28
C VAL A 98 -5.85 -11.84 -0.81
N SER A 99 -4.74 -12.41 -0.35
CA SER A 99 -4.35 -12.38 1.06
C SER A 99 -4.13 -10.95 1.58
N MET A 100 -3.75 -10.03 0.70
CA MET A 100 -3.64 -8.60 1.01
C MET A 100 -4.97 -8.01 1.48
N LEU A 101 -6.07 -8.29 0.78
CA LEU A 101 -7.40 -7.74 1.09
C LEU A 101 -8.17 -8.57 2.11
N ASP A 102 -7.81 -9.83 2.33
CA ASP A 102 -8.41 -10.68 3.38
C ASP A 102 -8.26 -10.04 4.77
N ALA A 103 -7.16 -9.32 5.00
CA ALA A 103 -6.97 -8.58 6.26
C ALA A 103 -8.10 -7.58 6.52
N VAL A 104 -8.66 -6.95 5.47
CA VAL A 104 -9.76 -5.98 5.57
C VAL A 104 -11.08 -6.69 5.87
N THR A 105 -11.34 -7.83 5.22
CA THR A 105 -12.63 -8.54 5.32
C THR A 105 -12.90 -9.10 6.71
N HIS A 106 -11.86 -9.32 7.51
CA HIS A 106 -11.96 -9.83 8.88
C HIS A 106 -12.02 -8.73 9.94
N LEU A 107 -11.85 -7.45 9.54
CA LEU A 107 -11.93 -6.34 10.48
C LEU A 107 -13.40 -5.95 10.73
N GLN A 108 -13.69 -5.64 11.99
CA GLN A 108 -14.95 -5.03 12.39
C GLN A 108 -14.71 -3.56 12.68
N PHE A 109 -15.50 -2.70 12.06
CA PHE A 109 -15.41 -1.26 12.21
C PHE A 109 -16.63 -0.73 12.96
N SER A 110 -16.41 0.11 13.96
CA SER A 110 -17.47 0.76 14.73
C SER A 110 -17.69 2.19 14.24
N LEU A 111 -18.22 2.32 13.01
CA LEU A 111 -18.46 3.60 12.36
C LEU A 111 -19.97 3.88 12.31
N GLU A 112 -20.40 5.07 12.79
CA GLU A 112 -21.81 5.43 12.85
C GLU A 112 -22.45 5.66 11.47
N ASN A 113 -21.71 6.29 10.53
CA ASN A 113 -22.24 6.76 9.25
C ASN A 113 -21.40 6.36 8.04
N ALA A 114 -20.59 5.31 8.15
CA ALA A 114 -19.77 4.83 7.06
C ALA A 114 -19.53 3.32 7.16
N THR A 115 -19.35 2.69 6.02
CA THR A 115 -18.95 1.28 5.93
C THR A 115 -17.63 1.15 5.22
N ILE A 116 -16.82 0.18 5.66
CA ILE A 116 -15.55 -0.17 5.01
C ILE A 116 -15.65 -1.62 4.55
N GLY A 117 -15.22 -1.88 3.32
CA GLY A 117 -15.16 -3.20 2.76
C GLY A 117 -14.11 -3.30 1.66
N VAL A 118 -14.22 -4.35 0.87
CA VAL A 118 -13.43 -4.56 -0.35
C VAL A 118 -14.37 -4.72 -1.53
N PRO A 119 -13.98 -4.35 -2.75
CA PRO A 119 -14.75 -4.69 -3.94
C PRO A 119 -14.84 -6.20 -4.09
N LYS A 120 -15.92 -6.70 -4.69
CA LYS A 120 -16.02 -8.13 -5.04
C LYS A 120 -14.83 -8.54 -5.91
N GLN A 121 -14.31 -9.74 -5.67
CA GLN A 121 -13.18 -10.24 -6.45
C GLN A 121 -13.20 -11.76 -6.57
N VAL A 122 -12.62 -12.24 -7.66
CA VAL A 122 -12.48 -13.68 -7.94
C VAL A 122 -11.10 -13.96 -8.56
N VAL A 123 -10.52 -15.11 -8.23
CA VAL A 123 -9.27 -15.58 -8.84
C VAL A 123 -9.60 -16.38 -10.10
N VAL A 124 -8.93 -16.05 -11.20
CA VAL A 124 -9.00 -16.78 -12.47
C VAL A 124 -7.63 -17.39 -12.75
N ASN A 125 -7.58 -18.71 -12.70
CA ASN A 125 -6.36 -19.48 -13.00
C ASN A 125 -6.29 -19.91 -14.47
N GLU A 126 -7.45 -20.10 -15.12
CA GLU A 126 -7.58 -20.55 -16.51
C GLU A 126 -8.68 -19.76 -17.22
N PRO A 127 -8.37 -18.81 -18.11
CA PRO A 127 -9.38 -18.00 -18.78
C PRO A 127 -10.35 -18.80 -19.66
N LYS A 128 -9.88 -19.92 -20.22
CA LYS A 128 -10.68 -20.78 -21.10
C LYS A 128 -11.77 -21.58 -20.39
N SER A 129 -11.68 -21.72 -19.08
CA SER A 129 -12.71 -22.35 -18.21
C SER A 129 -13.64 -21.30 -17.58
N PHE A 130 -13.51 -20.04 -17.96
CA PHE A 130 -14.32 -18.98 -17.44
C PHE A 130 -15.76 -19.11 -17.92
N ASP A 131 -16.69 -19.18 -17.00
CA ASP A 131 -18.13 -19.24 -17.25
C ASP A 131 -18.76 -17.93 -16.79
N LEU A 132 -19.20 -17.12 -17.77
CA LEU A 132 -19.78 -15.80 -17.51
C LEU A 132 -21.05 -15.88 -16.64
N HIS A 133 -21.90 -16.88 -16.84
CA HIS A 133 -23.11 -17.06 -16.04
C HIS A 133 -22.77 -17.34 -14.56
N LYS A 134 -21.86 -18.24 -14.30
CA LYS A 134 -21.37 -18.49 -12.93
C LYS A 134 -20.72 -17.25 -12.32
N PHE A 135 -19.97 -16.48 -13.11
CA PHE A 135 -19.33 -15.27 -12.68
C PHE A 135 -20.33 -14.20 -12.22
N GLU A 136 -21.41 -14.00 -12.99
CA GLU A 136 -22.47 -13.06 -12.64
C GLU A 136 -23.37 -13.58 -11.51
N GLU A 137 -23.85 -14.82 -11.64
CA GLU A 137 -24.82 -15.38 -10.71
C GLU A 137 -24.21 -15.77 -9.34
N GLU A 138 -23.07 -16.46 -9.35
CA GLU A 138 -22.47 -17.00 -8.11
C GLU A 138 -21.58 -15.94 -7.42
N GLN A 139 -20.82 -15.13 -8.19
CA GLN A 139 -19.89 -14.16 -7.65
C GLN A 139 -20.47 -12.75 -7.61
N GLY A 140 -21.56 -12.49 -8.32
CA GLY A 140 -22.20 -11.19 -8.43
C GLY A 140 -21.30 -10.12 -9.04
N LEU A 141 -20.32 -10.53 -9.86
CA LEU A 141 -19.44 -9.66 -10.60
C LEU A 141 -20.00 -9.40 -12.00
N ARG A 142 -19.87 -8.15 -12.47
CA ARG A 142 -20.32 -7.74 -13.82
C ARG A 142 -19.25 -6.90 -14.46
N PHE A 143 -19.17 -6.96 -15.79
CA PHE A 143 -18.33 -6.06 -16.53
C PHE A 143 -18.81 -4.59 -16.42
N PRO A 144 -17.88 -3.63 -16.38
CA PRO A 144 -16.43 -3.80 -16.45
C PRO A 144 -15.83 -4.30 -15.15
N VAL A 145 -14.71 -5.02 -15.26
CA VAL A 145 -13.92 -5.45 -14.10
C VAL A 145 -12.46 -5.01 -14.24
N ILE A 146 -11.74 -4.93 -13.13
CA ILE A 146 -10.31 -4.67 -13.15
C ILE A 146 -9.60 -6.03 -13.04
N ALA A 147 -8.82 -6.38 -14.06
CA ALA A 147 -7.92 -7.52 -14.04
C ALA A 147 -6.57 -7.10 -13.47
N LYS A 148 -6.11 -7.81 -12.44
CA LYS A 148 -4.85 -7.60 -11.74
C LYS A 148 -4.07 -8.90 -11.72
N PRO A 149 -2.76 -8.92 -12.03
CA PRO A 149 -1.95 -10.10 -11.76
C PRO A 149 -2.10 -10.54 -10.31
N LEU A 150 -2.18 -11.84 -10.05
CA LEU A 150 -2.35 -12.37 -8.69
C LEU A 150 -1.16 -12.00 -7.78
N ALA A 151 0.05 -12.01 -8.33
CA ALA A 151 1.25 -11.59 -7.63
C ALA A 151 1.32 -10.05 -7.52
N ALA A 152 1.64 -9.57 -6.33
CA ALA A 152 1.80 -8.15 -5.99
C ALA A 152 3.17 -7.88 -5.33
N ASP A 153 4.19 -8.62 -5.74
CA ASP A 153 5.54 -8.62 -5.16
C ASP A 153 6.45 -7.47 -5.65
N GLY A 154 5.92 -6.59 -6.52
CA GLY A 154 6.69 -5.51 -7.14
C GLY A 154 7.54 -5.93 -8.33
N GLY A 155 7.42 -7.18 -8.80
CA GLY A 155 8.01 -7.67 -10.05
C GLY A 155 7.46 -6.93 -11.28
N ALA A 156 8.11 -7.11 -12.43
CA ALA A 156 7.77 -6.37 -13.67
C ALA A 156 6.31 -6.54 -14.09
N GLY A 157 5.74 -7.73 -13.93
CA GLY A 157 4.34 -8.02 -14.30
C GLY A 157 3.30 -7.59 -13.26
N SER A 158 3.68 -7.31 -12.00
CA SER A 158 2.73 -7.03 -10.92
C SER A 158 1.92 -5.72 -11.09
N HIS A 159 2.35 -4.86 -12.01
CA HIS A 159 1.72 -3.59 -12.35
C HIS A 159 0.92 -3.60 -13.66
N GLU A 160 0.78 -4.74 -14.31
CA GLU A 160 0.03 -4.90 -15.57
C GLU A 160 -1.47 -4.99 -15.29
N LEU A 161 -2.05 -3.87 -14.87
CA LEU A 161 -3.49 -3.75 -14.59
C LEU A 161 -4.25 -3.46 -15.88
N CYS A 162 -5.39 -4.13 -16.09
CA CYS A 162 -6.28 -3.90 -17.21
C CYS A 162 -7.72 -3.67 -16.76
N LEU A 163 -8.41 -2.78 -17.47
CA LEU A 163 -9.85 -2.66 -17.40
C LEU A 163 -10.45 -3.57 -18.48
N VAL A 164 -11.37 -4.44 -18.12
CA VAL A 164 -11.94 -5.48 -18.98
C VAL A 164 -13.44 -5.22 -19.14
N PHE A 165 -13.93 -5.20 -20.36
CA PHE A 165 -15.30 -4.82 -20.70
C PHE A 165 -16.19 -6.00 -21.09
N ASP A 166 -15.59 -7.11 -21.52
CA ASP A 166 -16.29 -8.31 -21.95
C ASP A 166 -15.40 -9.54 -21.86
N GLU A 167 -15.97 -10.71 -22.18
CA GLU A 167 -15.29 -12.00 -22.12
C GLU A 167 -14.12 -12.11 -23.11
N GLU A 168 -14.22 -11.49 -24.30
CA GLU A 168 -13.13 -11.47 -25.28
C GLU A 168 -11.90 -10.75 -24.70
N GLY A 169 -12.12 -9.62 -24.03
CA GLY A 169 -11.07 -8.90 -23.32
C GLY A 169 -10.41 -9.72 -22.21
N LEU A 170 -11.17 -10.55 -21.53
CA LEU A 170 -10.64 -11.45 -20.49
C LEU A 170 -9.73 -12.53 -21.08
N HIS A 171 -10.15 -13.16 -22.20
CA HIS A 171 -9.37 -14.21 -22.83
C HIS A 171 -8.03 -13.75 -23.41
N ALA A 172 -7.86 -12.45 -23.63
CA ALA A 172 -6.61 -11.86 -24.10
C ALA A 172 -5.55 -11.68 -22.98
N LEU A 173 -5.92 -11.89 -21.71
CA LEU A 173 -5.05 -11.63 -20.57
C LEU A 173 -4.29 -12.86 -20.10
N SER A 174 -3.14 -12.62 -19.46
CA SER A 174 -2.32 -13.66 -18.83
C SER A 174 -2.87 -14.04 -17.45
N VAL A 175 -2.73 -15.30 -17.09
CA VAL A 175 -3.14 -15.86 -15.80
C VAL A 175 -1.91 -16.34 -14.99
N PRO A 176 -2.02 -16.51 -13.68
CA PRO A 176 -3.21 -16.29 -12.84
C PRO A 176 -3.48 -14.80 -12.57
N MET A 177 -4.77 -14.44 -12.48
CA MET A 177 -5.19 -13.07 -12.22
C MET A 177 -6.32 -12.99 -11.20
N VAL A 178 -6.52 -11.82 -10.63
CA VAL A 178 -7.71 -11.45 -9.85
C VAL A 178 -8.57 -10.53 -10.70
N LEU A 179 -9.83 -10.87 -10.88
CA LEU A 179 -10.85 -9.97 -11.40
C LEU A 179 -11.53 -9.28 -10.23
N GLN A 180 -11.49 -7.97 -10.22
CA GLN A 180 -12.09 -7.15 -9.17
C GLN A 180 -13.17 -6.25 -9.76
N GLU A 181 -14.29 -6.13 -9.05
CA GLU A 181 -15.38 -5.21 -9.37
C GLU A 181 -14.83 -3.80 -9.64
N PHE A 182 -15.24 -3.21 -10.77
CA PHE A 182 -15.01 -1.79 -11.01
C PHE A 182 -16.14 -0.98 -10.41
N VAL A 183 -15.81 -0.09 -9.48
CA VAL A 183 -16.77 0.80 -8.83
C VAL A 183 -16.50 2.23 -9.25
N ASN A 184 -17.52 2.91 -9.76
CA ASN A 184 -17.43 4.34 -10.04
C ASN A 184 -17.21 5.12 -8.75
N HIS A 185 -16.23 6.02 -8.72
CA HIS A 185 -15.76 6.66 -7.49
C HIS A 185 -15.33 8.13 -7.72
N GLY A 186 -15.87 8.77 -8.76
CA GLY A 186 -15.59 10.18 -9.07
C GLY A 186 -14.15 10.46 -9.47
N GLY A 187 -13.41 9.47 -9.95
CA GLY A 187 -11.99 9.63 -10.36
C GLY A 187 -11.03 9.95 -9.23
N VAL A 188 -11.39 9.68 -7.96
CA VAL A 188 -10.58 10.02 -6.77
C VAL A 188 -10.26 8.78 -5.96
N VAL A 189 -8.99 8.58 -5.64
CA VAL A 189 -8.51 7.60 -4.66
C VAL A 189 -7.94 8.32 -3.44
N PHE A 190 -8.29 7.84 -2.26
CA PHE A 190 -7.74 8.29 -0.98
C PHE A 190 -6.59 7.37 -0.60
N LYS A 191 -5.38 7.94 -0.48
CA LYS A 191 -4.21 7.19 -0.04
C LYS A 191 -3.94 7.47 1.43
N ILE A 192 -4.15 6.47 2.27
CA ILE A 192 -3.93 6.54 3.70
C ILE A 192 -2.54 5.97 3.98
N TYR A 193 -1.60 6.84 4.33
CA TYR A 193 -0.23 6.48 4.68
C TYR A 193 -0.13 6.22 6.18
N VAL A 194 0.50 5.11 6.54
CA VAL A 194 0.69 4.68 7.92
C VAL A 194 2.18 4.51 8.20
N ALA A 195 2.65 5.11 9.31
CA ALA A 195 3.96 4.87 9.89
C ALA A 195 3.81 4.72 11.41
N GLY A 196 3.71 3.49 11.89
CA GLY A 196 3.35 3.17 13.27
C GLY A 196 1.98 3.73 13.65
N GLN A 197 1.94 4.62 14.64
CA GLN A 197 0.70 5.31 15.08
C GLN A 197 0.35 6.53 14.22
N ARG A 198 1.25 6.95 13.33
CA ARG A 198 1.06 8.14 12.52
C ARG A 198 0.31 7.81 11.26
N VAL A 199 -0.70 8.61 10.96
CA VAL A 199 -1.59 8.41 9.82
C VAL A 199 -1.76 9.74 9.08
N ASN A 200 -1.65 9.68 7.75
CA ASN A 200 -1.92 10.82 6.89
C ASN A 200 -2.71 10.35 5.67
N CYS A 201 -3.78 11.04 5.33
CA CYS A 201 -4.62 10.74 4.18
C CYS A 201 -4.53 11.85 3.14
N VAL A 202 -4.28 11.48 1.89
CA VAL A 202 -4.22 12.42 0.76
C VAL A 202 -5.08 11.94 -0.39
N LYS A 203 -5.65 12.89 -1.14
CA LYS A 203 -6.38 12.61 -2.38
C LYS A 203 -5.42 12.46 -3.55
N ARG A 204 -5.74 11.57 -4.49
CA ARG A 204 -5.01 11.40 -5.76
C ARG A 204 -6.01 11.14 -6.87
N LYS A 205 -5.62 11.53 -8.10
CA LYS A 205 -6.37 11.19 -9.31
C LYS A 205 -6.38 9.68 -9.50
N SER A 206 -7.53 9.15 -9.87
CA SER A 206 -7.80 7.75 -10.17
C SER A 206 -8.45 7.61 -11.55
N LEU A 207 -8.90 6.40 -11.89
CA LEU A 207 -9.70 6.15 -13.08
C LEU A 207 -11.01 6.93 -13.02
N GLY A 208 -11.36 7.59 -14.11
CA GLY A 208 -12.65 8.27 -14.22
C GLY A 208 -13.82 7.28 -14.24
N ASP A 209 -15.00 7.81 -13.98
CA ASP A 209 -16.22 7.03 -13.99
C ASP A 209 -16.57 6.54 -15.41
N ILE A 210 -17.12 5.34 -15.47
CA ILE A 210 -17.60 4.71 -16.70
C ILE A 210 -19.11 4.77 -16.70
N THR A 211 -19.67 5.54 -17.63
CA THR A 211 -21.12 5.66 -17.81
C THR A 211 -21.68 4.48 -18.61
N GLU A 212 -22.99 4.27 -18.50
CA GLU A 212 -23.68 3.24 -19.28
C GLU A 212 -23.55 3.46 -20.80
N GLU A 213 -23.48 4.71 -21.25
CA GLU A 213 -23.25 5.05 -22.67
C GLU A 213 -21.88 4.60 -23.14
N LYS A 214 -20.83 4.83 -22.32
CA LYS A 214 -19.47 4.36 -22.63
C LYS A 214 -19.41 2.83 -22.67
N LEU A 215 -20.10 2.14 -21.76
CA LEU A 215 -20.14 0.67 -21.73
C LEU A 215 -20.77 0.07 -23.00
N LYS A 216 -21.67 0.77 -23.66
CA LYS A 216 -22.29 0.29 -24.93
C LYS A 216 -21.30 0.19 -26.08
N VAL A 217 -20.21 0.98 -26.06
CA VAL A 217 -19.23 1.08 -27.15
C VAL A 217 -17.87 0.46 -26.82
N LEU A 218 -17.53 0.36 -25.52
CA LEU A 218 -16.26 -0.23 -25.08
C LEU A 218 -16.28 -1.75 -25.19
N ARG A 219 -15.20 -2.33 -25.74
CA ARG A 219 -15.02 -3.78 -25.92
C ARG A 219 -13.60 -4.19 -25.60
N GLY A 220 -13.42 -5.49 -25.29
CA GLY A 220 -12.13 -6.08 -25.04
C GLY A 220 -11.52 -5.67 -23.72
N SER A 221 -10.22 -5.47 -23.69
CA SER A 221 -9.47 -5.03 -22.50
C SER A 221 -8.59 -3.83 -22.81
N LEU A 222 -8.39 -2.98 -21.79
CA LEU A 222 -7.56 -1.78 -21.90
C LEU A 222 -6.57 -1.71 -20.75
N PRO A 223 -5.25 -1.71 -21.01
CA PRO A 223 -4.24 -1.47 -19.99
C PRO A 223 -4.41 -0.11 -19.31
N PHE A 224 -4.19 -0.04 -18.00
CA PHE A 224 -4.30 1.21 -17.22
C PHE A 224 -3.42 2.34 -17.78
N SER A 225 -2.27 2.01 -18.37
CA SER A 225 -1.41 2.98 -19.05
C SER A 225 -2.06 3.69 -20.23
N ARG A 226 -3.17 3.14 -20.77
CA ARG A 226 -3.91 3.68 -21.91
C ARG A 226 -5.31 4.19 -21.55
N VAL A 227 -5.73 4.06 -20.30
CA VAL A 227 -7.09 4.49 -19.88
C VAL A 227 -7.31 5.99 -20.10
N SER A 228 -6.27 6.81 -19.92
CA SER A 228 -6.33 8.26 -20.25
C SER A 228 -6.63 8.55 -21.72
N SER A 229 -6.33 7.61 -22.65
CA SER A 229 -6.63 7.78 -24.08
C SER A 229 -8.08 7.49 -24.47
N LEU A 230 -8.93 7.00 -23.56
CA LEU A 230 -10.36 6.75 -23.79
C LEU A 230 -11.23 8.03 -23.85
N GLY A 231 -10.63 9.22 -23.87
CA GLY A 231 -11.42 10.46 -23.76
C GLY A 231 -12.21 10.51 -22.44
N VAL A 232 -11.77 9.78 -21.42
CA VAL A 232 -12.11 9.96 -20.00
C VAL A 232 -11.30 11.16 -19.51
N GLU A 233 -10.95 12.06 -20.46
CA GLU A 233 -10.41 13.36 -20.15
C GLU A 233 -11.52 14.17 -19.50
N ASP A 234 -11.38 14.29 -18.21
CA ASP A 234 -11.30 15.56 -17.53
C ASP A 234 -12.29 16.66 -17.95
N GLU A 235 -13.58 16.40 -17.80
CA GLU A 235 -14.41 17.50 -17.29
C GLU A 235 -14.20 17.70 -15.78
N GLY A 236 -13.26 16.94 -15.15
CA GLY A 236 -13.06 16.83 -13.72
C GLY A 236 -11.67 17.18 -13.18
N GLY A 237 -10.93 18.11 -13.76
CA GLY A 237 -9.74 18.69 -13.12
C GLY A 237 -10.03 19.28 -11.73
N GLY A 238 -11.28 19.72 -11.50
CA GLY A 238 -11.81 20.09 -10.18
C GLY A 238 -12.14 18.91 -9.25
N ALA A 239 -12.44 17.72 -9.79
CA ALA A 239 -12.99 16.62 -9.00
C ALA A 239 -12.08 16.14 -7.85
N VAL A 240 -10.75 16.21 -8.00
CA VAL A 240 -9.82 15.80 -6.95
C VAL A 240 -9.75 16.84 -5.82
N GLU A 241 -9.73 18.13 -6.17
CA GLU A 241 -9.67 19.22 -5.20
C GLU A 241 -10.99 19.34 -4.43
N ASP A 242 -12.11 19.20 -5.13
CA ASP A 242 -13.45 19.33 -4.57
C ASP A 242 -13.92 18.09 -3.80
N ALA A 243 -13.30 16.92 -4.02
CA ALA A 243 -13.68 15.70 -3.34
C ALA A 243 -13.53 15.86 -1.81
N GLU A 244 -14.60 15.59 -1.08
CA GLU A 244 -14.57 15.60 0.37
C GLU A 244 -13.68 14.47 0.91
N MET A 245 -12.85 14.77 1.91
CA MET A 245 -12.00 13.78 2.58
C MET A 245 -12.85 12.77 3.36
N PRO A 246 -12.40 11.51 3.46
CA PRO A 246 -13.04 10.55 4.35
C PRO A 246 -13.06 11.07 5.80
N PRO A 247 -14.06 10.69 6.60
CA PRO A 247 -14.09 11.02 8.03
C PRO A 247 -12.80 10.61 8.72
N GLN A 248 -12.27 11.48 9.60
CA GLN A 248 -11.04 11.21 10.34
C GLN A 248 -11.14 9.94 11.18
N SER A 249 -12.31 9.66 11.75
CA SER A 249 -12.58 8.41 12.48
C SER A 249 -12.41 7.17 11.60
N LEU A 250 -12.93 7.20 10.37
CA LEU A 250 -12.77 6.12 9.40
C LEU A 250 -11.30 5.88 9.07
N VAL A 251 -10.58 6.95 8.76
CA VAL A 251 -9.14 6.88 8.42
C VAL A 251 -8.35 6.29 9.60
N GLY A 252 -8.62 6.75 10.81
CA GLY A 252 -7.94 6.28 12.02
C GLY A 252 -8.26 4.82 12.36
N GLU A 253 -9.54 4.42 12.30
CA GLU A 253 -9.94 3.04 12.57
C GLU A 253 -9.40 2.05 11.54
N LEU A 254 -9.46 2.39 10.24
CA LEU A 254 -8.90 1.56 9.19
C LEU A 254 -7.39 1.38 9.35
N ALA A 255 -6.66 2.47 9.59
CA ALA A 255 -5.21 2.42 9.78
C ALA A 255 -4.82 1.58 11.00
N ARG A 256 -5.50 1.78 12.14
CA ARG A 256 -5.28 1.01 13.38
C ARG A 256 -5.60 -0.47 13.17
N GLY A 257 -6.80 -0.79 12.65
CA GLY A 257 -7.22 -2.17 12.43
C GLY A 257 -6.28 -2.93 11.50
N LEU A 258 -5.86 -2.31 10.37
CA LEU A 258 -4.92 -2.93 9.45
C LEU A 258 -3.53 -3.08 10.05
N ARG A 259 -3.04 -2.11 10.81
CA ARG A 259 -1.75 -2.22 11.49
C ARG A 259 -1.73 -3.41 12.45
N GLU A 260 -2.79 -3.60 13.21
CA GLU A 260 -2.95 -4.73 14.13
C GLU A 260 -3.08 -6.06 13.38
N ALA A 261 -3.94 -6.15 12.35
CA ALA A 261 -4.19 -7.37 11.60
C ALA A 261 -2.99 -7.82 10.75
N LEU A 262 -2.26 -6.87 10.15
CA LEU A 262 -1.07 -7.15 9.33
C LEU A 262 0.19 -7.32 10.17
N GLY A 263 0.26 -6.68 11.34
CA GLY A 263 1.47 -6.59 12.14
C GLY A 263 2.55 -5.69 11.50
N LEU A 264 2.14 -4.77 10.61
CA LEU A 264 3.04 -3.90 9.86
C LEU A 264 2.98 -2.46 10.37
N ASN A 265 4.11 -1.78 10.28
CA ASN A 265 4.23 -0.37 10.65
C ASN A 265 4.28 0.56 9.44
N LEU A 266 4.87 0.12 8.32
CA LEU A 266 5.10 0.96 7.14
C LEU A 266 4.28 0.49 5.94
N PHE A 267 3.10 1.06 5.74
CA PHE A 267 2.25 0.74 4.58
C PHE A 267 1.39 1.93 4.16
N ASN A 268 0.77 1.83 2.99
CA ASN A 268 -0.38 2.67 2.64
C ASN A 268 -1.55 1.81 2.19
N VAL A 269 -2.72 2.38 2.32
CA VAL A 269 -3.98 1.79 1.88
C VAL A 269 -4.59 2.72 0.83
N ASP A 270 -4.97 2.15 -0.29
CA ASP A 270 -5.70 2.86 -1.34
C ASP A 270 -7.19 2.58 -1.16
N VAL A 271 -7.96 3.64 -0.96
CA VAL A 271 -9.40 3.59 -0.67
C VAL A 271 -10.16 4.42 -1.68
N ILE A 272 -11.26 3.89 -2.19
CA ILE A 272 -12.22 4.64 -3.00
C ILE A 272 -13.53 4.81 -2.24
N ARG A 273 -14.26 5.89 -2.55
CA ARG A 273 -15.63 6.10 -2.08
C ARG A 273 -16.59 5.75 -3.20
N ASP A 274 -17.56 4.91 -2.93
CA ASP A 274 -18.57 4.50 -3.90
C ASP A 274 -19.39 5.71 -4.38
N GLY A 275 -19.43 5.94 -5.69
CA GLY A 275 -20.18 7.04 -6.27
C GLY A 275 -21.69 6.91 -6.16
N LYS A 276 -22.22 5.69 -5.97
CA LYS A 276 -23.64 5.42 -5.77
C LYS A 276 -24.04 5.43 -4.30
N GLU A 277 -23.14 5.02 -3.42
CA GLU A 277 -23.32 4.96 -1.97
C GLU A 277 -22.19 5.72 -1.26
N PRO A 278 -22.31 7.04 -1.08
CA PRO A 278 -21.21 7.89 -0.57
C PRO A 278 -20.73 7.56 0.86
N THR A 279 -21.49 6.76 1.59
CA THR A 279 -21.10 6.25 2.92
C THR A 279 -20.27 4.98 2.85
N ARG A 280 -20.16 4.34 1.68
CA ARG A 280 -19.43 3.10 1.45
C ARG A 280 -18.02 3.39 0.94
N TYR A 281 -17.04 2.91 1.68
CA TYR A 281 -15.61 3.02 1.34
C TYR A 281 -15.04 1.63 1.05
N LEU A 282 -14.23 1.52 0.00
CA LEU A 282 -13.68 0.24 -0.45
C LEU A 282 -12.17 0.31 -0.51
N VAL A 283 -11.50 -0.60 0.20
CA VAL A 283 -10.06 -0.81 0.11
C VAL A 283 -9.76 -1.58 -1.18
N ILE A 284 -8.95 -1.00 -2.05
CA ILE A 284 -8.62 -1.57 -3.36
C ILE A 284 -7.19 -2.05 -3.49
N ASP A 285 -6.30 -1.59 -2.60
CA ASP A 285 -4.88 -1.98 -2.59
C ASP A 285 -4.21 -1.64 -1.25
N ILE A 286 -3.20 -2.44 -0.85
CA ILE A 286 -2.35 -2.17 0.31
C ILE A 286 -0.91 -2.37 -0.12
N ASN A 287 -0.06 -1.36 0.10
CA ASN A 287 1.34 -1.42 -0.36
C ASN A 287 2.30 -1.28 0.82
N TYR A 288 3.24 -2.21 0.92
CA TYR A 288 4.33 -2.12 1.89
C TYR A 288 5.31 -1.02 1.54
N PHE A 289 5.72 -0.28 2.54
CA PHE A 289 6.70 0.80 2.48
C PHE A 289 6.54 1.68 1.22
N PRO A 290 5.45 2.45 1.15
CA PRO A 290 5.10 3.26 -0.02
C PRO A 290 6.05 4.43 -0.24
N GLY A 291 5.78 5.25 -1.26
CA GLY A 291 6.54 6.48 -1.55
C GLY A 291 6.16 7.62 -0.61
N TYR A 292 6.64 7.60 0.62
CA TYR A 292 6.34 8.63 1.64
C TYR A 292 6.75 10.04 1.22
N ALA A 293 7.80 10.22 0.44
CA ALA A 293 8.23 11.53 -0.07
C ALA A 293 7.17 12.24 -0.94
N LYS A 294 6.07 11.57 -1.27
CA LYS A 294 4.88 12.16 -1.90
C LYS A 294 3.94 12.84 -0.90
N LEU A 295 4.17 12.67 0.39
CA LEU A 295 3.42 13.36 1.44
C LEU A 295 3.98 14.76 1.67
N PRO A 296 3.12 15.77 1.91
CA PRO A 296 3.56 17.01 2.52
C PRO A 296 4.20 16.72 3.88
N SER A 297 5.35 17.29 4.15
CA SER A 297 6.07 17.14 5.44
C SER A 297 6.36 15.66 5.80
N TYR A 298 6.83 14.88 4.81
CA TYR A 298 7.14 13.46 5.08
C TYR A 298 8.34 13.28 6.02
N GLU A 299 9.23 14.27 6.09
CA GLU A 299 10.42 14.25 6.94
C GLU A 299 10.06 14.14 8.42
N PRO A 300 9.23 15.02 9.00
CA PRO A 300 8.78 14.85 10.38
C PRO A 300 7.91 13.60 10.55
N PHE A 301 7.07 13.25 9.58
CA PHE A 301 6.22 12.06 9.65
C PHE A 301 7.04 10.77 9.86
N ILE A 302 8.14 10.63 9.13
CA ILE A 302 9.05 9.46 9.23
C ILE A 302 10.00 9.60 10.42
N THR A 303 10.58 10.76 10.66
CA THR A 303 11.53 10.95 11.76
C THR A 303 10.89 10.70 13.11
N ASP A 304 9.70 11.24 13.33
CA ASP A 304 8.95 11.05 14.56
C ASP A 304 8.55 9.58 14.76
N PHE A 305 8.15 8.87 13.68
CA PHE A 305 7.90 7.43 13.74
C PHE A 305 9.16 6.66 14.19
N LEU A 306 10.31 6.97 13.61
CA LEU A 306 11.57 6.32 13.99
C LEU A 306 11.94 6.62 15.44
N LEU A 307 11.71 7.86 15.92
CA LEU A 307 11.90 8.22 17.33
C LEU A 307 11.00 7.42 18.28
N ASP A 308 9.72 7.26 17.92
CA ASP A 308 8.79 6.47 18.72
C ASP A 308 9.28 5.02 18.85
N ILE A 309 9.78 4.43 17.76
CA ILE A 309 10.31 3.06 17.74
C ILE A 309 11.56 2.92 18.61
N VAL A 310 12.56 3.80 18.44
CA VAL A 310 13.84 3.64 19.17
C VAL A 310 13.71 3.97 20.66
N ARG A 311 12.81 4.89 21.02
CA ARG A 311 12.55 5.26 22.41
C ARG A 311 11.73 4.21 23.18
N SER A 312 10.78 3.55 22.51
CA SER A 312 9.96 2.51 23.15
C SER A 312 10.76 1.28 23.60
N LYS A 313 11.98 1.09 23.11
CA LYS A 313 12.89 0.00 23.52
C LYS A 313 13.92 0.42 24.58
N THR A 314 14.08 1.71 24.81
CA THR A 314 15.02 2.23 25.82
C THR A 314 14.33 2.57 27.17
N ALA A 315 13.01 2.53 27.19
CA ALA A 315 12.18 2.66 28.38
C ALA A 315 11.86 1.27 28.98
#